data_59e55f4eded696650d3bafa51aa512f0
#
_entry.id   59e55f4eded696650d3bafa51aa512f0
#
_cell.length_a   1.000
_cell.length_b   1.000
_cell.length_c   1.000
_cell.angle_alpha   90.00
_cell.angle_beta   90.00
_cell.angle_gamma   90.00
#
_symmetry.space_group_name_H-M   'P 1'
#
loop_
_entity.id
_entity.type
_entity.pdbx_description
1 polymer ?
#
loop_
_entity_poly.entity_id
_entity_poly.type
_entity_poly.pdbx_seq_one_letter_code
_entity_poly.pdbx_strand_id
1 'polypeptide(L)'
;SKLGKEFENNIYSKVTNYFGKEPDVDNDSKINILCYDIKDGFSGSGAYIGGYFYARDLYNMAYSNKCEIFYIDTYPALGTYYKDVTKCYETLAHEFQHMINFNQSVFKEGGSSMDTWLNEGMSMAAEQVYTGKSLTSRIDYYNYSSSIGKGHSLLYWDNAGDVLSNYS
;
A
#
# COMPACT_ATOMS: atom_id res chain seq x y z
N SER A 1 19.59 -4.43 -1.82
CA SER A 1 18.79 -4.46 -3.05
C SER A 1 18.50 -3.05 -3.56
N LYS A 2 18.08 -2.91 -4.82
CA LYS A 2 17.65 -1.59 -5.35
C LYS A 2 16.40 -1.11 -4.61
N LEU A 3 15.45 -2.00 -4.34
CA LEU A 3 14.24 -1.69 -3.55
C LEU A 3 14.58 -1.14 -2.16
N GLY A 4 15.42 -1.83 -1.39
CA GLY A 4 15.81 -1.36 -0.07
C GLY A 4 16.50 0.01 -0.10
N LYS A 5 17.40 0.24 -1.07
CA LYS A 5 18.06 1.56 -1.21
C LYS A 5 17.07 2.67 -1.54
N GLU A 6 16.10 2.43 -2.43
CA GLU A 6 15.08 3.41 -2.74
C GLU A 6 14.20 3.69 -1.52
N PHE A 7 13.81 2.64 -0.80
CA PHE A 7 13.03 2.78 0.42
C PHE A 7 13.77 3.64 1.48
N GLU A 8 15.01 3.28 1.82
CA GLU A 8 15.80 3.99 2.83
C GLU A 8 16.11 5.44 2.45
N ASN A 9 16.50 5.68 1.20
CA ASN A 9 17.02 6.99 0.79
C ASN A 9 15.95 7.98 0.36
N ASN A 10 14.81 7.52 -0.14
CA ASN A 10 13.83 8.37 -0.79
C ASN A 10 12.41 8.22 -0.23
N ILE A 11 11.94 7.00 0.07
CA ILE A 11 10.55 6.77 0.49
C ILE A 11 10.39 7.03 1.99
N TYR A 12 11.20 6.40 2.82
CA TYR A 12 11.05 6.39 4.28
C TYR A 12 10.90 7.80 4.85
N SER A 13 11.87 8.68 4.59
CA SER A 13 11.86 10.03 5.15
C SER A 13 10.70 10.88 4.63
N LYS A 14 10.35 10.76 3.34
CA LYS A 14 9.22 11.50 2.79
C LYS A 14 7.91 11.08 3.44
N VAL A 15 7.65 9.79 3.52
CA VAL A 15 6.40 9.29 4.07
C VAL A 15 6.30 9.56 5.57
N THR A 16 7.35 9.29 6.34
CA THR A 16 7.34 9.51 7.80
C THR A 16 7.23 10.98 8.20
N ASN A 17 7.75 11.90 7.39
CA ASN A 17 7.63 13.35 7.65
C ASN A 17 6.19 13.86 7.58
N TYR A 18 5.34 13.25 6.78
CA TYR A 18 3.94 13.66 6.62
C TYR A 18 2.97 12.86 7.48
N PHE A 19 3.23 11.58 7.67
CA PHE A 19 2.24 10.66 8.24
C PHE A 19 2.62 10.09 9.61
N GLY A 20 3.82 10.37 10.09
CA GLY A 20 4.35 9.82 11.34
C GLY A 20 5.15 8.55 11.10
N LYS A 21 5.49 7.85 12.19
CA LYS A 21 6.37 6.68 12.14
C LYS A 21 5.60 5.37 12.24
N GLU A 22 6.22 4.35 11.72
CA GLU A 22 5.91 2.94 11.92
C GLU A 22 6.07 2.53 13.40
N PRO A 23 5.55 1.35 13.79
CA PRO A 23 5.90 0.75 15.08
C PRO A 23 7.33 0.19 15.05
N ASP A 24 7.81 -0.32 16.19
CA ASP A 24 9.03 -1.10 16.33
C ASP A 24 8.73 -2.21 17.35
N VAL A 25 8.02 -3.26 16.89
CA VAL A 25 7.48 -4.29 17.78
C VAL A 25 8.50 -5.32 18.22
N ASP A 26 9.58 -5.49 17.45
CA ASP A 26 10.68 -6.40 17.76
C ASP A 26 11.95 -5.70 18.29
N ASN A 27 11.94 -4.36 18.35
CA ASN A 27 13.02 -3.50 18.83
C ASN A 27 14.33 -3.63 18.01
N ASP A 28 14.21 -3.84 16.71
CA ASP A 28 15.40 -3.91 15.83
C ASP A 28 15.53 -2.70 14.90
N SER A 29 14.54 -1.80 14.93
CA SER A 29 14.44 -0.55 14.14
C SER A 29 14.56 -0.78 12.64
N LYS A 30 14.09 -1.94 12.14
CA LYS A 30 14.12 -2.29 10.73
C LYS A 30 12.74 -2.60 10.20
N ILE A 31 12.59 -2.38 8.92
CA ILE A 31 11.40 -2.76 8.17
C ILE A 31 11.78 -3.82 7.16
N ASN A 32 11.04 -4.91 7.15
CA ASN A 32 11.24 -6.02 6.23
C ASN A 32 10.37 -5.82 4.98
N ILE A 33 10.94 -6.02 3.82
CA ILE A 33 10.25 -6.01 2.54
C ILE A 33 10.38 -7.39 1.91
N LEU A 34 9.30 -8.17 1.94
CA LEU A 34 9.28 -9.50 1.36
C LEU A 34 8.75 -9.44 -0.07
N CYS A 35 9.59 -9.82 -1.03
CA CYS A 35 9.24 -9.86 -2.44
C CYS A 35 8.99 -11.31 -2.88
N TYR A 36 7.79 -11.61 -3.36
CA TYR A 36 7.42 -12.93 -3.88
C TYR A 36 6.25 -12.83 -4.87
N ASP A 37 5.98 -13.88 -5.61
CA ASP A 37 4.84 -13.97 -6.52
C ASP A 37 3.57 -14.26 -5.71
N ILE A 38 2.78 -13.21 -5.45
CA ILE A 38 1.52 -13.28 -4.70
C ILE A 38 0.52 -14.15 -5.48
N LYS A 39 -0.03 -15.17 -4.81
CA LYS A 39 -0.97 -16.10 -5.45
C LYS A 39 -2.40 -15.57 -5.41
N ASP A 40 -2.63 -14.49 -6.13
CA ASP A 40 -3.91 -13.77 -6.22
C ASP A 40 -4.83 -14.29 -7.34
N GLY A 41 -4.38 -15.30 -8.09
CA GLY A 41 -5.14 -15.86 -9.23
C GLY A 41 -4.92 -15.12 -10.54
N PHE A 42 -3.98 -14.18 -10.62
CA PHE A 42 -3.67 -13.48 -11.87
C PHE A 42 -3.23 -14.46 -12.97
N SER A 43 -3.92 -14.42 -14.11
CA SER A 43 -3.71 -15.34 -15.25
C SER A 43 -3.19 -14.67 -16.52
N GLY A 44 -2.59 -13.46 -16.38
CA GLY A 44 -2.00 -12.73 -17.51
C GLY A 44 -2.78 -11.50 -17.96
N SER A 45 -3.99 -11.30 -17.43
CA SER A 45 -4.81 -10.10 -17.67
C SER A 45 -5.74 -9.82 -16.49
N GLY A 46 -6.18 -8.57 -16.33
CA GLY A 46 -7.06 -8.14 -15.25
C GLY A 46 -6.31 -7.55 -14.07
N ALA A 47 -7.02 -7.38 -12.95
CA ALA A 47 -6.46 -6.84 -11.73
C ALA A 47 -5.55 -7.87 -11.03
N TYR A 48 -4.57 -7.38 -10.30
CA TYR A 48 -3.67 -8.16 -9.46
C TYR A 48 -3.35 -7.39 -8.19
N ILE A 49 -2.82 -8.08 -7.18
CA ILE A 49 -2.38 -7.49 -5.92
C ILE A 49 -0.90 -7.12 -6.05
N GLY A 50 -0.59 -5.82 -6.12
CA GLY A 50 0.79 -5.34 -6.26
C GLY A 50 1.63 -5.43 -4.99
N GLY A 51 0.97 -5.40 -3.85
CA GLY A 51 1.56 -5.53 -2.52
C GLY A 51 0.47 -5.59 -1.45
N TYR A 52 0.87 -5.79 -0.21
CA TYR A 52 -0.02 -5.65 0.94
C TYR A 52 0.77 -5.49 2.24
N PHE A 53 0.16 -4.81 3.19
CA PHE A 53 0.52 -4.83 4.60
C PHE A 53 -0.47 -5.70 5.38
N TYR A 54 0.03 -6.52 6.31
CA TYR A 54 -0.80 -7.37 7.14
C TYR A 54 -0.55 -7.11 8.63
N ALA A 55 -1.44 -6.37 9.25
CA ALA A 55 -1.30 -5.92 10.64
C ALA A 55 -1.07 -7.06 11.67
N ARG A 56 -1.49 -8.30 11.35
CA ARG A 56 -1.23 -9.46 12.20
C ARG A 56 0.26 -9.69 12.44
N ASP A 57 1.10 -9.31 11.49
CA ASP A 57 2.56 -9.50 11.59
C ASP A 57 3.20 -8.63 12.68
N LEU A 58 2.49 -7.62 13.16
CA LEU A 58 2.92 -6.79 14.28
C LEU A 58 2.63 -7.39 15.68
N TYR A 59 1.90 -8.51 15.75
CA TYR A 59 1.49 -9.09 17.02
C TYR A 59 2.28 -10.34 17.37
N ASN A 60 2.59 -10.53 18.65
CA ASN A 60 3.20 -11.76 19.15
C ASN A 60 2.15 -12.88 19.25
N MET A 61 1.79 -13.48 18.12
CA MET A 61 0.80 -14.54 18.01
C MET A 61 1.19 -15.61 16.97
N ALA A 62 0.46 -16.71 16.93
CA ALA A 62 0.68 -17.75 15.93
C ALA A 62 0.46 -17.24 14.50
N TYR A 63 1.25 -17.72 13.57
CA TYR A 63 1.23 -17.32 12.15
C TYR A 63 1.46 -15.82 11.90
N SER A 64 2.19 -15.16 12.78
CA SER A 64 2.69 -13.79 12.65
C SER A 64 4.20 -13.81 12.48
N ASN A 65 4.74 -12.90 11.69
CA ASN A 65 6.18 -12.71 11.55
C ASN A 65 6.80 -11.96 12.75
N LYS A 66 5.97 -11.30 13.57
CA LYS A 66 6.35 -10.57 14.79
C LYS A 66 7.37 -9.45 14.52
N CYS A 67 7.23 -8.79 13.40
CA CYS A 67 8.11 -7.70 12.98
C CYS A 67 7.37 -6.75 12.01
N GLU A 68 7.97 -5.62 11.73
CA GLU A 68 7.57 -4.68 10.70
C GLU A 68 7.85 -5.28 9.34
N ILE A 69 6.80 -5.73 8.66
CA ILE A 69 6.91 -6.36 7.34
C ILE A 69 5.75 -5.94 6.44
N PHE A 70 6.07 -5.71 5.18
CA PHE A 70 5.07 -5.65 4.11
C PHE A 70 5.57 -6.40 2.87
N TYR A 71 4.65 -6.68 1.97
CA TYR A 71 4.82 -7.65 0.91
C TYR A 71 4.70 -6.98 -0.45
N ILE A 72 5.57 -7.35 -1.38
CA ILE A 72 5.58 -6.80 -2.73
C ILE A 72 5.51 -7.95 -3.74
N ASP A 73 4.57 -7.85 -4.66
CA ASP A 73 4.43 -8.82 -5.73
C ASP A 73 5.60 -8.75 -6.72
N THR A 74 6.03 -9.92 -7.19
CA THR A 74 7.07 -10.02 -8.22
C THR A 74 6.52 -10.39 -9.60
N TYR A 75 5.26 -10.80 -9.70
CA TYR A 75 4.58 -11.09 -10.95
C TYR A 75 3.07 -10.86 -10.83
N PRO A 76 2.49 -9.96 -11.64
CA PRO A 76 3.10 -9.20 -12.74
C PRO A 76 3.72 -7.85 -12.35
N ALA A 77 3.71 -7.43 -11.06
CA ALA A 77 4.05 -6.08 -10.64
C ALA A 77 5.43 -5.61 -11.11
N LEU A 78 6.45 -6.47 -11.05
CA LEU A 78 7.78 -6.14 -11.60
C LEU A 78 7.86 -6.20 -13.14
N GLY A 79 6.83 -6.70 -13.79
CA GLY A 79 6.76 -6.92 -15.24
C GLY A 79 6.74 -8.40 -15.61
N THR A 80 6.11 -8.69 -16.75
CA THR A 80 5.90 -10.06 -17.24
C THR A 80 7.14 -10.64 -17.95
N TYR A 81 7.81 -9.83 -18.75
CA TYR A 81 8.98 -10.24 -19.55
C TYR A 81 10.28 -9.73 -18.96
N TYR A 82 10.36 -8.42 -18.69
CA TYR A 82 11.54 -7.78 -18.11
C TYR A 82 11.22 -7.28 -16.72
N LYS A 83 11.96 -7.78 -15.74
CA LYS A 83 11.77 -7.39 -14.34
C LYS A 83 12.37 -6.01 -14.07
N ASP A 84 11.51 -5.08 -13.70
CA ASP A 84 11.89 -3.71 -13.36
C ASP A 84 11.34 -3.34 -11.98
N VAL A 85 12.23 -3.27 -11.01
CA VAL A 85 11.87 -2.96 -9.62
C VAL A 85 11.33 -1.54 -9.43
N THR A 86 11.59 -0.62 -10.37
CA THR A 86 11.09 0.75 -10.26
C THR A 86 9.56 0.84 -10.32
N LYS A 87 8.94 -0.16 -10.93
CA LYS A 87 7.47 -0.27 -11.01
C LYS A 87 6.78 -0.46 -9.66
N CYS A 88 7.52 -0.93 -8.65
CA CYS A 88 6.98 -1.15 -7.30
C CYS A 88 7.30 -0.02 -6.32
N TYR A 89 7.95 1.04 -6.74
CA TYR A 89 8.36 2.11 -5.80
C TYR A 89 7.16 2.84 -5.21
N GLU A 90 6.12 3.10 -5.99
CA GLU A 90 4.87 3.68 -5.50
C GLU A 90 4.18 2.72 -4.54
N THR A 91 4.12 1.43 -4.89
CA THR A 91 3.57 0.39 -4.00
C THR A 91 4.33 0.30 -2.67
N LEU A 92 5.67 0.47 -2.66
CA LEU A 92 6.42 0.53 -1.40
C LEU A 92 5.94 1.67 -0.49
N ALA A 93 5.71 2.85 -1.05
CA ALA A 93 5.20 3.99 -0.28
C ALA A 93 3.78 3.74 0.23
N HIS A 94 2.94 3.13 -0.60
CA HIS A 94 1.56 2.76 -0.29
C HIS A 94 1.47 1.77 0.89
N GLU A 95 2.16 0.63 0.80
CA GLU A 95 2.12 -0.41 1.83
C GLU A 95 2.79 0.06 3.14
N PHE A 96 3.84 0.84 3.02
CA PHE A 96 4.45 1.46 4.20
C PHE A 96 3.49 2.41 4.91
N GLN A 97 2.68 3.16 4.16
CA GLN A 97 1.67 4.03 4.75
C GLN A 97 0.58 3.25 5.49
N HIS A 98 0.14 2.10 5.01
CA HIS A 98 -0.77 1.23 5.76
C HIS A 98 -0.20 0.82 7.12
N MET A 99 1.08 0.49 7.20
CA MET A 99 1.76 0.19 8.47
C MET A 99 1.76 1.39 9.41
N ILE A 100 2.06 2.59 8.90
CA ILE A 100 2.01 3.83 9.68
C ILE A 100 0.59 4.12 10.16
N ASN A 101 -0.42 4.04 9.30
CA ASN A 101 -1.82 4.24 9.66
C ASN A 101 -2.23 3.33 10.82
N PHE A 102 -1.86 2.05 10.74
CA PHE A 102 -2.15 1.09 11.79
C PHE A 102 -1.46 1.48 13.11
N ASN A 103 -0.19 1.86 13.06
CA ASN A 103 0.54 2.32 14.25
C ASN A 103 -0.12 3.54 14.90
N GLN A 104 -0.50 4.53 14.10
CA GLN A 104 -1.10 5.76 14.64
C GLN A 104 -2.48 5.47 15.25
N SER A 105 -3.38 4.81 14.51
CA SER A 105 -4.77 4.61 14.96
C SER A 105 -4.94 3.55 16.04
N VAL A 106 -4.17 2.46 15.98
CA VAL A 106 -4.34 1.32 16.89
C VAL A 106 -3.34 1.37 18.05
N PHE A 107 -2.05 1.45 17.78
CA PHE A 107 -1.06 1.35 18.84
C PHE A 107 -0.88 2.63 19.65
N LYS A 108 -0.92 3.80 19.00
CA LYS A 108 -0.72 5.07 19.69
C LYS A 108 -2.01 5.65 20.27
N GLU A 109 -3.08 5.64 19.47
CA GLU A 109 -4.35 6.22 19.92
C GLU A 109 -5.24 5.22 20.65
N GLY A 110 -4.92 3.93 20.61
CA GLY A 110 -5.70 2.86 21.25
C GLY A 110 -7.09 2.66 20.62
N GLY A 111 -7.27 3.11 19.39
CA GLY A 111 -8.51 3.00 18.64
C GLY A 111 -8.62 1.70 17.85
N SER A 112 -9.44 1.73 16.82
CA SER A 112 -9.57 0.66 15.82
C SER A 112 -8.82 1.04 14.53
N SER A 113 -8.66 0.06 13.63
CA SER A 113 -8.17 0.34 12.27
C SER A 113 -9.03 1.39 11.59
N MET A 114 -8.43 2.24 10.78
CA MET A 114 -9.13 3.24 9.98
C MET A 114 -10.14 2.57 9.03
N ASP A 115 -11.20 3.28 8.70
CA ASP A 115 -12.10 2.88 7.63
C ASP A 115 -11.33 2.68 6.33
N THR A 116 -11.69 1.68 5.53
CA THR A 116 -10.93 1.28 4.34
C THR A 116 -10.72 2.45 3.37
N TRP A 117 -11.76 3.23 3.09
CA TRP A 117 -11.65 4.38 2.18
C TRP A 117 -10.62 5.41 2.65
N LEU A 118 -10.52 5.67 3.95
CA LEU A 118 -9.55 6.61 4.52
C LEU A 118 -8.15 6.00 4.50
N ASN A 119 -8.03 4.74 4.90
CA ASN A 119 -6.75 4.03 4.91
C ASN A 119 -6.14 3.97 3.50
N GLU A 120 -6.91 3.62 2.49
CA GLU A 120 -6.48 3.62 1.08
C GLU A 120 -6.18 5.03 0.57
N GLY A 121 -7.03 6.01 0.89
CA GLY A 121 -6.82 7.40 0.51
C GLY A 121 -5.50 7.98 1.06
N MET A 122 -5.16 7.67 2.31
CA MET A 122 -3.89 8.07 2.92
C MET A 122 -2.69 7.36 2.25
N SER A 123 -2.84 6.09 1.89
CA SER A 123 -1.78 5.34 1.20
C SER A 123 -1.56 5.86 -0.23
N MET A 124 -2.61 6.22 -0.95
CA MET A 124 -2.49 6.92 -2.24
C MET A 124 -1.85 8.32 -2.10
N ALA A 125 -2.16 9.04 -1.01
CA ALA A 125 -1.48 10.31 -0.73
C ALA A 125 0.02 10.11 -0.48
N ALA A 126 0.44 8.98 0.11
CA ALA A 126 1.86 8.64 0.27
C ALA A 126 2.55 8.38 -1.07
N GLU A 127 1.89 7.74 -2.04
CA GLU A 127 2.41 7.61 -3.41
C GLU A 127 2.67 8.99 -4.02
N GLN A 128 1.71 9.92 -3.88
CA GLN A 128 1.87 11.29 -4.38
C GLN A 128 2.97 12.08 -3.67
N VAL A 129 3.08 11.94 -2.34
CA VAL A 129 4.15 12.56 -1.55
C VAL A 129 5.52 12.03 -1.98
N TYR A 130 5.63 10.72 -2.21
CA TYR A 130 6.86 10.11 -2.66
C TYR A 130 7.26 10.58 -4.06
N THR A 131 6.35 10.52 -5.03
CA THR A 131 6.63 10.84 -6.44
C THR A 131 6.68 12.34 -6.71
N GLY A 132 6.01 13.15 -5.90
CA GLY A 132 5.75 14.57 -6.16
C GLY A 132 4.82 14.82 -7.36
N LYS A 133 4.05 13.81 -7.79
CA LYS A 133 3.18 13.85 -8.97
C LYS A 133 1.77 13.45 -8.61
N SER A 134 0.80 14.02 -9.29
CA SER A 134 -0.59 13.59 -9.21
C SER A 134 -0.76 12.16 -9.75
N LEU A 135 -1.67 11.41 -9.16
CA LEU A 135 -2.03 10.06 -9.59
C LEU A 135 -2.93 10.13 -10.83
N THR A 136 -2.35 10.45 -11.98
CA THR A 136 -3.10 10.72 -13.21
C THR A 136 -4.02 9.59 -13.63
N SER A 137 -3.60 8.33 -13.44
CA SER A 137 -4.42 7.17 -13.76
C SER A 137 -5.73 7.13 -12.96
N ARG A 138 -5.72 7.60 -11.71
CA ARG A 138 -6.92 7.68 -10.86
C ARG A 138 -7.80 8.85 -11.28
N ILE A 139 -7.19 9.99 -11.57
CA ILE A 139 -7.89 11.18 -12.09
C ILE A 139 -8.56 10.86 -13.43
N ASP A 140 -7.87 10.17 -14.33
CA ASP A 140 -8.40 9.76 -15.62
C ASP A 140 -9.57 8.76 -15.45
N TYR A 141 -9.41 7.81 -14.54
CA TYR A 141 -10.51 6.90 -14.22
C TYR A 141 -11.74 7.65 -13.70
N TYR A 142 -11.57 8.56 -12.75
CA TYR A 142 -12.64 9.41 -12.23
C TYR A 142 -13.34 10.18 -13.36
N ASN A 143 -12.59 10.79 -14.26
CA ASN A 143 -13.13 11.62 -15.32
C ASN A 143 -13.85 10.84 -16.43
N TYR A 144 -13.42 9.63 -16.72
CA TYR A 144 -13.86 8.91 -17.92
C TYR A 144 -14.62 7.60 -17.64
N SER A 145 -14.61 7.10 -16.40
CA SER A 145 -15.34 5.87 -16.07
C SER A 145 -16.83 6.12 -15.93
N SER A 146 -17.61 5.29 -16.62
CA SER A 146 -19.09 5.27 -16.48
C SER A 146 -19.53 4.78 -15.08
N SER A 147 -18.67 4.09 -14.35
CA SER A 147 -18.95 3.60 -12.99
C SER A 147 -19.10 4.77 -12.01
N ILE A 148 -18.32 5.83 -12.18
CA ILE A 148 -18.35 7.02 -11.31
C ILE A 148 -19.41 8.03 -11.78
N GLY A 149 -19.69 8.11 -13.06
CA GLY A 149 -20.62 9.07 -13.65
C GLY A 149 -22.06 9.02 -13.10
N LYS A 150 -22.43 7.95 -12.39
CA LYS A 150 -23.71 7.81 -11.69
C LYS A 150 -23.66 8.21 -10.22
N GLY A 151 -22.52 8.68 -9.75
CA GLY A 151 -22.23 8.97 -8.36
C GLY A 151 -21.67 7.76 -7.61
N HIS A 152 -20.65 8.01 -6.80
CA HIS A 152 -20.03 7.02 -5.93
C HIS A 152 -19.94 7.58 -4.52
N SER A 153 -20.18 6.75 -3.51
CA SER A 153 -20.06 7.18 -2.12
C SER A 153 -18.59 7.28 -1.74
N LEU A 154 -18.18 8.40 -1.18
CA LEU A 154 -16.83 8.56 -0.64
C LEU A 154 -16.59 7.80 0.67
N LEU A 155 -17.69 7.39 1.34
CA LEU A 155 -17.62 6.74 2.66
C LEU A 155 -17.93 5.23 2.62
N TYR A 156 -18.17 4.69 1.45
CA TYR A 156 -18.51 3.29 1.26
C TYR A 156 -17.53 2.62 0.32
N TRP A 157 -16.86 1.59 0.80
CA TRP A 157 -15.96 0.76 0.00
C TRP A 157 -16.73 -0.39 -0.62
N ASP A 158 -16.86 -0.38 -1.95
CA ASP A 158 -17.58 -1.43 -2.69
C ASP A 158 -16.64 -2.61 -3.00
N ASN A 159 -16.84 -3.73 -2.32
CA ASN A 159 -16.08 -4.96 -2.56
C ASN A 159 -16.65 -5.82 -3.69
N ALA A 160 -17.84 -5.51 -4.22
CA ALA A 160 -18.54 -6.33 -5.21
C ALA A 160 -18.55 -5.72 -6.62
N GLY A 161 -18.24 -4.43 -6.72
CA GLY A 161 -18.29 -3.69 -7.98
C GLY A 161 -16.94 -3.54 -8.65
N ASP A 162 -16.82 -2.45 -9.39
CA ASP A 162 -15.57 -2.06 -10.03
C ASP A 162 -14.60 -1.51 -8.98
N VAL A 163 -13.59 -2.31 -8.62
CA VAL A 163 -12.62 -1.99 -7.56
C VAL A 163 -11.94 -0.65 -7.79
N LEU A 164 -11.65 -0.29 -9.05
CA LEU A 164 -10.99 0.98 -9.38
C LEU A 164 -11.84 2.21 -9.02
N SER A 165 -13.18 2.07 -8.96
CA SER A 165 -14.05 3.16 -8.54
C SER A 165 -13.82 3.60 -7.10
N ASN A 166 -13.34 2.70 -6.24
CA ASN A 166 -13.03 3.02 -4.85
C ASN A 166 -11.74 3.86 -4.70
N TYR A 167 -10.84 3.78 -5.69
CA TYR A 167 -9.54 4.45 -5.69
C TYR A 167 -9.51 5.77 -6.49
N SER A 168 -10.67 6.25 -6.96
CA SER A 168 -10.70 7.38 -7.92
C SER A 168 -11.47 8.59 -7.43
#